data_2b86a32cc1b936a465014ad467394133
#
_entry.id   2b86a32cc1b936a465014ad467394133
#
_cell.length_a   1.000
_cell.length_b   1.000
_cell.length_c   1.000
_cell.angle_alpha   90.00
_cell.angle_beta   90.00
_cell.angle_gamma   90.00
#
_symmetry.space_group_name_H-M   'P 1'
#
loop_
_entity.id
_entity.type
_entity.pdbx_description
1 polymer ?
#
loop_
_entity_poly.entity_id
_entity_poly.type
_entity_poly.pdbx_seq_one_letter_code
_entity_poly.pdbx_strand_id
1 'polypeptide(L)' 'MSKKILITEAVDPAGITLLQDHGYQVVMGTGYDEETLMREAHDADGVLTRNGHFTERVLNSCPKLQVIGMHGAGV' A
#
# COMPACT_ATOMS: atom_id res chain seq x y z
N MET A 1 -11.59 -5.29 -13.76
CA MET A 1 -10.25 -5.69 -13.32
C MET A 1 -10.04 -5.28 -11.88
N SER A 2 -9.38 -6.12 -11.14
CA SER A 2 -9.14 -5.83 -9.72
C SER A 2 -8.08 -4.77 -9.55
N LYS A 3 -8.32 -3.85 -8.64
CA LYS A 3 -7.30 -2.89 -8.27
C LYS A 3 -6.32 -3.55 -7.30
N LYS A 4 -5.07 -3.17 -7.41
CA LYS A 4 -4.00 -3.73 -6.59
C LYS A 4 -3.74 -2.85 -5.39
N ILE A 5 -3.80 -3.43 -4.21
CA ILE A 5 -3.50 -2.74 -2.95
C ILE A 5 -2.24 -3.35 -2.37
N LEU A 6 -1.23 -2.53 -2.18
CA LEU A 6 0.00 -2.95 -1.52
C LEU A 6 -0.10 -2.67 -0.03
N ILE A 7 0.21 -3.68 0.77
CA ILE A 7 0.31 -3.50 2.22
C ILE A 7 1.79 -3.59 2.56
N THR A 8 2.36 -2.49 2.99
CA THR A 8 3.82 -2.39 3.15
C THR A 8 4.36 -3.16 4.34
N GLU A 9 3.51 -3.42 5.33
CA GLU A 9 3.92 -4.12 6.54
C GLU A 9 2.69 -4.74 7.19
N ALA A 10 2.91 -5.55 8.22
CA ALA A 10 1.82 -6.28 8.87
C ALA A 10 0.76 -5.33 9.42
N VAL A 11 -0.48 -5.57 9.06
CA VAL A 11 -1.65 -4.84 9.55
C VAL A 11 -2.66 -5.85 10.06
N ASP A 12 -3.74 -5.37 10.65
CA ASP A 12 -4.80 -6.23 11.16
C ASP A 12 -5.36 -7.11 10.03
N PRO A 13 -5.40 -8.44 10.22
CA PRO A 13 -5.94 -9.35 9.19
C PRO A 13 -7.37 -9.02 8.76
N ALA A 14 -8.16 -8.43 9.63
CA ALA A 14 -9.52 -8.05 9.28
C ALA A 14 -9.54 -7.02 8.15
N GLY A 15 -8.57 -6.12 8.12
CA GLY A 15 -8.46 -5.14 7.05
C GLY A 15 -8.13 -5.80 5.71
N ILE A 16 -7.27 -6.81 5.74
CA ILE A 16 -6.90 -7.56 4.54
C ILE A 16 -8.12 -8.30 3.99
N THR A 17 -8.85 -8.98 4.86
CA THR A 17 -10.05 -9.71 4.47
C THR A 17 -11.09 -8.77 3.87
N LEU A 18 -11.27 -7.62 4.47
CA LEU A 18 -12.24 -6.63 3.98
C LEU A 18 -11.89 -6.18 2.56
N LEU A 19 -10.62 -5.90 2.30
CA LEU A 19 -10.17 -5.51 0.97
C LEU A 19 -10.39 -6.62 -0.05
N GLN A 20 -10.05 -7.85 0.32
CA GLN A 20 -10.25 -9.00 -0.56
C GLN A 20 -11.73 -9.22 -0.86
N ASP A 21 -12.58 -9.05 0.14
CA ASP A 21 -14.02 -9.21 -0.02
C ASP A 21 -14.61 -8.15 -0.98
N HIS A 22 -13.97 -7.01 -1.07
CA HIS A 22 -14.39 -5.96 -2.00
C HIS A 22 -13.77 -6.11 -3.38
N GLY A 23 -13.08 -7.21 -3.63
CA GLY A 23 -12.54 -7.51 -4.95
C GLY A 23 -11.18 -6.93 -5.25
N TYR A 24 -10.49 -6.41 -4.24
CA TYR A 24 -9.14 -5.90 -4.43
C TYR A 24 -8.13 -7.03 -4.40
N GLN A 25 -7.09 -6.89 -5.21
CA GLN A 25 -5.94 -7.76 -5.15
C GLN A 25 -4.99 -7.22 -4.07
N VAL A 26 -4.81 -7.98 -3.00
CA VAL A 26 -3.95 -7.57 -1.90
C VAL A 26 -2.58 -8.20 -2.05
N VAL A 27 -1.54 -7.39 -2.01
CA VAL A 27 -0.16 -7.83 -2.13
C VAL A 27 0.59 -7.39 -0.88
N MET A 28 1.30 -8.32 -0.26
CA MET A 28 2.10 -8.01 0.91
C MET A 28 3.49 -7.56 0.48
N GLY A 29 3.88 -6.38 0.93
CA GLY A 29 5.22 -5.87 0.66
C GLY A 29 6.26 -6.47 1.58
N THR A 30 7.51 -6.20 1.29
CA THR A 30 8.65 -6.73 2.05
C THR A 30 9.31 -5.67 2.92
N GLY A 31 8.89 -4.44 2.85
CA GLY A 31 9.45 -3.38 3.68
C GLY A 31 8.82 -2.05 3.36
N TYR A 32 9.25 -1.05 4.06
CA TYR A 32 8.69 0.30 3.90
C TYR A 32 9.75 1.39 3.71
N ASP A 33 10.98 0.99 3.41
CA ASP A 33 12.01 1.95 3.04
C ASP A 33 11.73 2.50 1.63
N GLU A 34 12.32 3.65 1.33
CA GLU A 34 12.01 4.36 0.10
C GLU A 34 12.21 3.52 -1.16
N GLU A 35 13.35 2.83 -1.26
CA GLU A 35 13.63 2.01 -2.44
C GLU A 35 12.64 0.87 -2.60
N THR A 36 12.30 0.21 -1.51
CA THR A 36 11.33 -0.89 -1.54
C THR A 36 9.96 -0.38 -1.94
N LEU A 37 9.54 0.76 -1.40
CA LEU A 37 8.26 1.36 -1.76
C LEU A 37 8.22 1.74 -3.24
N MET A 38 9.28 2.32 -3.75
CA MET A 38 9.34 2.68 -5.17
C MET A 38 9.21 1.47 -6.08
N ARG A 39 9.83 0.36 -5.68
CA ARG A 39 9.79 -0.86 -6.47
C ARG A 39 8.44 -1.58 -6.34
N GLU A 40 7.93 -1.71 -5.14
CA GLU A 40 6.74 -2.52 -4.87
C GLU A 40 5.44 -1.78 -5.14
N ALA A 41 5.40 -0.49 -4.92
CA ALA A 41 4.20 0.31 -5.16
C ALA A 41 4.11 0.87 -6.58
N HIS A 42 5.09 0.60 -7.41
CA HIS A 42 5.18 1.15 -8.76
C HIS A 42 3.89 0.95 -9.57
N ASP A 43 3.28 -0.22 -9.47
CA ASP A 43 2.07 -0.55 -10.21
C ASP A 43 0.84 -0.72 -9.31
N ALA A 44 0.93 -0.28 -8.06
CA ALA A 44 -0.19 -0.36 -7.15
C ALA A 44 -1.19 0.76 -7.39
N ASP A 45 -2.47 0.44 -7.23
CA ASP A 45 -3.54 1.43 -7.31
C ASP A 45 -3.76 2.10 -5.95
N GLY A 46 -3.47 1.38 -4.88
CA GLY A 46 -3.54 1.91 -3.53
C GLY A 46 -2.50 1.28 -2.64
N VAL A 47 -2.23 1.92 -1.52
CA VAL A 47 -1.26 1.44 -0.54
C VAL A 47 -1.85 1.60 0.85
N LEU A 48 -1.69 0.56 1.67
CA LEU A 48 -1.97 0.62 3.08
C LEU A 48 -0.65 0.49 3.82
N THR A 49 -0.31 1.50 4.60
CA THR A 49 0.97 1.53 5.28
C THR A 49 0.79 1.95 6.74
N ARG A 50 1.72 1.59 7.57
CA ARG A 50 1.74 1.98 8.97
C ARG A 50 2.90 2.92 9.27
N ASN A 51 4.08 2.62 8.74
CA ASN A 51 5.28 3.39 8.98
C ASN A 51 5.94 3.92 7.70
N GLY A 52 5.36 3.64 6.55
CA GLY A 52 5.96 4.05 5.30
C GLY A 52 5.91 5.56 5.09
N HIS A 53 6.95 6.09 4.55
CA HIS A 53 7.04 7.50 4.20
C HIS A 53 6.93 7.65 2.69
N PHE A 54 5.83 8.23 2.24
CA PHE A 54 5.60 8.45 0.82
C PHE A 54 6.06 9.85 0.44
N THR A 55 7.36 9.97 0.23
CA THR A 55 7.97 11.21 -0.21
C THR A 55 7.57 11.52 -1.65
N GLU A 56 7.83 12.73 -2.08
CA GLU A 56 7.58 13.12 -3.47
C GLU A 56 8.28 12.17 -4.45
N ARG A 57 9.49 11.75 -4.12
CA ARG A 57 10.24 10.83 -4.95
C ARG A 57 9.52 9.48 -5.10
N VAL A 58 8.99 8.95 -4.00
CA VAL A 58 8.23 7.70 -4.02
C VAL A 58 6.95 7.88 -4.82
N LEU A 59 6.23 8.95 -4.57
CA LEU A 59 4.97 9.22 -5.27
C LEU A 59 5.17 9.34 -6.77
N ASN A 60 6.26 9.96 -7.20
CA ASN A 60 6.57 10.11 -8.62
C ASN A 60 6.87 8.76 -9.28
N SER A 61 7.23 7.75 -8.49
CA SER A 61 7.49 6.40 -9.00
C SER A 61 6.23 5.55 -9.08
N CYS A 62 5.09 6.05 -8.62
CA CYS A 62 3.85 5.29 -8.52
C CYS A 62 2.73 5.97 -9.33
N PRO A 63 2.82 5.93 -10.66
CA PRO A 63 1.88 6.69 -11.51
C PRO A 63 0.43 6.23 -11.41
N LYS A 64 0.20 4.99 -10.99
CA LYS A 64 -1.16 4.46 -10.84
C LYS A 64 -1.76 4.70 -9.47
N LEU A 65 -0.98 5.16 -8.53
CA LEU A 65 -1.40 5.27 -7.14
C LEU A 65 -2.49 6.33 -6.99
N GLN A 66 -3.63 5.95 -6.43
CA GLN A 66 -4.78 6.81 -6.25
C GLN A 66 -5.07 7.12 -4.79
N VAL A 67 -4.67 6.21 -3.90
CA VAL A 67 -5.01 6.36 -2.48
C VAL A 67 -3.91 5.76 -1.60
N ILE A 68 -3.65 6.43 -0.49
CA ILE A 68 -2.73 5.94 0.53
C ILE A 68 -3.49 5.96 1.85
N GLY A 69 -3.62 4.78 2.46
CA GLY A 69 -4.23 4.66 3.78
C GLY A 69 -3.15 4.48 4.83
N MET A 70 -3.33 5.14 5.97
CA MET A 70 -2.42 5.01 7.10
C MET A 70 -3.10 4.19 8.18
N HIS A 71 -2.61 2.98 8.40
CA HIS A 71 -3.17 2.10 9.43
C HIS A 71 -2.57 2.44 10.80
N GLY A 72 -3.42 2.53 11.78
CA GLY A 72 -2.97 2.77 13.15
C GLY A 72 -2.52 4.18 13.43
N ALA A 73 -2.83 5.05 12.57
CA ALA A 73 -2.48 6.42 12.74
C ALA A 73 -3.17 7.05 13.91
N GLY A 74 -4.02 6.45 14.45
CA GLY A 74 -4.48 6.68 15.73
C GLY A 74 -4.55 7.95 16.25
N VAL A 75 -4.25 8.55 15.67
CA VAL A 75 -4.28 9.58 16.29
C VAL A 75 -5.23 10.32 16.52
#